data_f2e7fd6496a2576789e6045d2cc0cba5
#
_entry.id   f2e7fd6496a2576789e6045d2cc0cba5
#
_cell.length_a   1.000
_cell.length_b   1.000
_cell.length_c   1.000
_cell.angle_alpha   90.00
_cell.angle_beta   90.00
_cell.angle_gamma   90.00
#
_symmetry.space_group_name_H-M   'P 1'
#
loop_
_entity.id
_entity.type
_entity.pdbx_description
1 polymer ?
#
loop_
_entity_poly.entity_id
_entity_poly.type
_entity_poly.pdbx_seq_one_letter_code
_entity_poly.pdbx_strand_id
1 'polypeptide(L)'
;VHSRPPQEGRAARDAAAGALFGVLAQGRSFDDQLSKSAEKYNLEKRDRAFARAVAAAALRHRGSLLHVITQFLDKGLPKESGRLESVLLTAAAQLVILKTPPHAAISIAVDQTRSDHRARRFDKLTNAVLRRVAEKGPGILAATDSAARDIPAWMFARWSAAYGPETARAIAQASLTEAALDLSVKQDAEAWAGRLRGQLLPTGSIRVAPGGRVEDLPGYSEGAWWVQDAAAALPVKLLGDVRGLEVADLCAAPGGKTAQLAALG
;
A
#
# COMPACT_ATOMS: atom_id res chain seq x y z
N VAL A 1 24.99 3.77 -29.86
CA VAL A 1 23.92 3.90 -28.88
C VAL A 1 24.60 3.88 -27.51
N HIS A 2 24.83 5.07 -26.89
CA HIS A 2 25.37 5.16 -25.55
C HIS A 2 24.29 4.77 -24.57
N SER A 3 24.34 3.55 -24.07
CA SER A 3 23.53 3.14 -22.93
C SER A 3 24.00 3.89 -21.69
N ARG A 4 23.17 4.80 -21.22
CA ARG A 4 23.36 5.50 -19.93
C ARG A 4 23.48 4.44 -18.83
N PRO A 5 24.43 4.56 -17.89
CA PRO A 5 24.53 3.59 -16.80
C PRO A 5 23.19 3.50 -16.06
N PRO A 6 22.83 2.31 -15.53
CA PRO A 6 21.55 2.12 -14.85
C PRO A 6 21.48 3.12 -13.68
N GLN A 7 20.48 4.01 -13.73
CA GLN A 7 20.23 4.94 -12.63
C GLN A 7 19.82 4.16 -11.39
N GLU A 8 20.49 4.43 -10.27
CA GLU A 8 20.18 3.81 -8.98
C GLU A 8 18.69 3.94 -8.64
N GLY A 9 18.06 2.83 -8.27
CA GLY A 9 16.65 2.75 -7.94
C GLY A 9 15.67 2.83 -9.14
N ARG A 10 16.16 2.77 -10.39
CA ARG A 10 15.29 2.72 -11.58
C ARG A 10 14.45 1.43 -11.60
N ALA A 11 15.08 0.29 -11.38
CA ALA A 11 14.40 -1.01 -11.40
C ALA A 11 13.22 -1.07 -10.41
N ALA A 12 13.41 -0.55 -9.20
CA ALA A 12 12.35 -0.49 -8.19
C ALA A 12 11.17 0.41 -8.62
N ARG A 13 11.45 1.53 -9.27
CA ARG A 13 10.42 2.44 -9.81
C ARG A 13 9.71 1.85 -11.02
N ASP A 14 10.42 1.15 -11.87
CA ASP A 14 9.85 0.41 -13.02
C ASP A 14 8.90 -0.70 -12.51
N ALA A 15 9.28 -1.40 -11.45
CA ALA A 15 8.44 -2.40 -10.79
C ALA A 15 7.20 -1.76 -10.18
N ALA A 16 7.34 -0.64 -9.49
CA ALA A 16 6.20 0.07 -8.89
C ALA A 16 5.19 0.55 -9.95
N ALA A 17 5.66 1.19 -11.02
CA ALA A 17 4.80 1.65 -12.11
C ALA A 17 4.16 0.48 -12.88
N GLY A 18 4.90 -0.63 -13.05
CA GLY A 18 4.40 -1.85 -13.67
C GLY A 18 3.31 -2.53 -12.85
N ALA A 19 3.50 -2.66 -11.55
CA ALA A 19 2.51 -3.20 -10.63
C ALA A 19 1.24 -2.35 -10.61
N LEU A 20 1.40 -1.03 -10.50
CA LEU A 20 0.28 -0.09 -10.54
C LEU A 20 -0.52 -0.19 -11.84
N PHE A 21 0.15 -0.32 -12.98
CA PHE A 21 -0.50 -0.52 -14.27
C PHE A 21 -1.32 -1.83 -14.32
N GLY A 22 -0.77 -2.93 -13.80
CA GLY A 22 -1.47 -4.20 -13.71
C GLY A 22 -2.76 -4.13 -12.87
N VAL A 23 -2.72 -3.35 -11.78
CA VAL A 23 -3.91 -3.11 -10.95
C VAL A 23 -4.94 -2.23 -11.68
N LEU A 24 -4.52 -1.05 -12.16
CA LEU A 24 -5.43 -0.04 -12.68
C LEU A 24 -5.99 -0.37 -14.06
N ALA A 25 -5.16 -0.91 -14.95
CA ALA A 25 -5.55 -1.18 -16.34
C ALA A 25 -6.04 -2.61 -16.57
N GLN A 26 -5.68 -3.57 -15.71
CA GLN A 26 -5.97 -4.99 -15.92
C GLN A 26 -6.81 -5.61 -14.78
N GLY A 27 -7.12 -4.84 -13.72
CA GLY A 27 -7.92 -5.31 -12.57
C GLY A 27 -7.25 -6.44 -11.77
N ARG A 28 -5.92 -6.52 -11.78
CA ARG A 28 -5.18 -7.61 -11.14
C ARG A 28 -4.87 -7.31 -9.68
N SER A 29 -4.62 -8.36 -8.88
CA SER A 29 -4.20 -8.25 -7.49
C SER A 29 -2.91 -7.44 -7.35
N PHE A 30 -2.86 -6.54 -6.38
CA PHE A 30 -1.69 -5.69 -6.11
C PHE A 30 -0.47 -6.52 -5.73
N ASP A 31 -0.61 -7.45 -4.80
CA ASP A 31 0.50 -8.26 -4.31
C ASP A 31 1.07 -9.16 -5.39
N ASP A 32 0.21 -9.78 -6.23
CA ASP A 32 0.65 -10.58 -7.38
C ASP A 32 1.41 -9.75 -8.41
N GLN A 33 0.91 -8.53 -8.70
CA GLN A 33 1.58 -7.67 -9.68
C GLN A 33 2.91 -7.13 -9.17
N LEU A 34 2.98 -6.82 -7.89
CA LEU A 34 4.20 -6.38 -7.25
C LEU A 34 5.24 -7.50 -7.22
N SER A 35 4.85 -8.73 -6.85
CA SER A 35 5.73 -9.89 -6.85
C SER A 35 6.28 -10.19 -8.24
N LYS A 36 5.41 -10.29 -9.25
CA LYS A 36 5.81 -10.48 -10.66
C LYS A 36 6.74 -9.39 -11.16
N SER A 37 6.46 -8.13 -10.80
CA SER A 37 7.31 -7.01 -11.20
C SER A 37 8.66 -7.05 -10.48
N ALA A 38 8.69 -7.40 -9.20
CA ALA A 38 9.92 -7.55 -8.43
C ALA A 38 10.82 -8.66 -8.96
N GLU A 39 10.24 -9.80 -9.34
CA GLU A 39 10.95 -10.91 -9.99
C GLU A 39 11.51 -10.50 -11.35
N LYS A 40 10.67 -9.87 -12.20
CA LYS A 40 11.07 -9.39 -13.53
C LYS A 40 12.30 -8.50 -13.51
N TYR A 41 12.43 -7.64 -12.49
CA TYR A 41 13.56 -6.72 -12.35
C TYR A 41 14.63 -7.21 -11.38
N ASN A 42 14.51 -8.45 -10.88
CA ASN A 42 15.42 -9.08 -9.93
C ASN A 42 15.73 -8.15 -8.73
N LEU A 43 14.68 -7.61 -8.12
CA LEU A 43 14.83 -6.63 -7.05
C LEU A 43 15.33 -7.29 -5.76
N GLU A 44 16.33 -6.68 -5.15
CA GLU A 44 16.77 -7.01 -3.81
C GLU A 44 15.72 -6.57 -2.74
N LYS A 45 15.88 -7.03 -1.52
CA LYS A 45 14.95 -6.80 -0.40
C LYS A 45 14.62 -5.31 -0.22
N ARG A 46 15.62 -4.44 -0.21
CA ARG A 46 15.46 -2.98 -0.04
C ARG A 46 14.66 -2.35 -1.18
N ASP A 47 14.99 -2.70 -2.42
CA ASP A 47 14.35 -2.17 -3.60
C ASP A 47 12.90 -2.68 -3.74
N ARG A 48 12.65 -3.91 -3.31
CA ARG A 48 11.30 -4.50 -3.23
C ARG A 48 10.41 -3.74 -2.24
N ALA A 49 10.95 -3.43 -1.06
CA ALA A 49 10.25 -2.62 -0.06
C ALA A 49 9.95 -1.20 -0.57
N PHE A 50 10.92 -0.57 -1.24
CA PHE A 50 10.72 0.74 -1.85
C PHE A 50 9.68 0.72 -2.97
N ALA A 51 9.72 -0.27 -3.87
CA ALA A 51 8.73 -0.43 -4.93
C ALA A 51 7.31 -0.60 -4.34
N ARG A 52 7.18 -1.40 -3.27
CA ARG A 52 5.92 -1.57 -2.54
C ARG A 52 5.43 -0.24 -1.95
N ALA A 53 6.29 0.48 -1.25
CA ALA A 53 5.93 1.76 -0.64
C ALA A 53 5.45 2.78 -1.67
N VAL A 54 6.13 2.90 -2.82
CA VAL A 54 5.75 3.80 -3.90
C VAL A 54 4.41 3.42 -4.52
N ALA A 55 4.22 2.15 -4.86
CA ALA A 55 2.99 1.68 -5.51
C ALA A 55 1.80 1.72 -4.55
N ALA A 56 1.98 1.35 -3.28
CA ALA A 56 0.94 1.43 -2.26
C ALA A 56 0.52 2.87 -1.97
N ALA A 57 1.47 3.81 -1.85
CA ALA A 57 1.18 5.23 -1.70
C ALA A 57 0.40 5.78 -2.91
N ALA A 58 0.80 5.41 -4.13
CA ALA A 58 0.12 5.82 -5.35
C ALA A 58 -1.33 5.28 -5.43
N LEU A 59 -1.58 4.05 -4.99
CA LEU A 59 -2.93 3.47 -4.93
C LEU A 59 -3.78 4.11 -3.84
N ARG A 60 -3.23 4.23 -2.64
CA ARG A 60 -3.94 4.77 -1.46
C ARG A 60 -4.39 6.21 -1.66
N HIS A 61 -3.56 7.01 -2.32
CA HIS A 61 -3.82 8.43 -2.56
C HIS A 61 -4.14 8.74 -4.02
N ARG A 62 -4.67 7.76 -4.78
CA ARG A 62 -4.89 7.90 -6.21
C ARG A 62 -5.77 9.09 -6.58
N GLY A 63 -6.87 9.29 -5.88
CA GLY A 63 -7.81 10.37 -6.18
C GLY A 63 -7.19 11.75 -5.97
N SER A 64 -6.54 11.95 -4.85
CA SER A 64 -5.81 13.18 -4.51
C SER A 64 -4.64 13.44 -5.45
N LEU A 65 -3.86 12.40 -5.78
CA LEU A 65 -2.74 12.51 -6.72
C LEU A 65 -3.21 12.85 -8.13
N LEU A 66 -4.29 12.23 -8.62
CA LEU A 66 -4.90 12.59 -9.89
C LEU A 66 -5.39 14.03 -9.88
N HIS A 67 -6.01 14.48 -8.79
CA HIS A 67 -6.43 15.88 -8.67
C HIS A 67 -5.24 16.83 -8.80
N VAL A 68 -4.13 16.56 -8.11
CA VAL A 68 -2.90 17.38 -8.23
C VAL A 68 -2.35 17.36 -9.66
N ILE A 69 -2.24 16.18 -10.29
CA ILE A 69 -1.70 16.03 -11.64
C ILE A 69 -2.56 16.78 -12.67
N THR A 70 -3.88 16.64 -12.57
CA THR A 70 -4.82 17.22 -13.56
C THR A 70 -4.88 18.73 -13.53
N GLN A 71 -4.48 19.40 -12.42
CA GLN A 71 -4.32 20.86 -12.38
C GLN A 71 -3.28 21.37 -13.39
N PHE A 72 -2.41 20.51 -13.89
CA PHE A 72 -1.33 20.83 -14.82
C PHE A 72 -1.51 20.22 -16.21
N LEU A 73 -2.74 19.73 -16.50
CA LEU A 73 -3.11 19.12 -17.76
C LEU A 73 -4.34 19.84 -18.36
N ASP A 74 -4.15 20.59 -19.43
CA ASP A 74 -5.23 21.38 -20.06
C ASP A 74 -6.39 20.50 -20.57
N LYS A 75 -6.08 19.27 -21.00
CA LYS A 75 -7.05 18.32 -21.58
C LYS A 75 -7.20 17.03 -20.76
N GLY A 76 -6.78 17.05 -19.49
CA GLY A 76 -6.74 15.85 -18.65
C GLY A 76 -5.71 14.82 -19.11
N LEU A 77 -5.80 13.60 -18.56
CA LEU A 77 -4.89 12.52 -18.94
C LEU A 77 -5.15 12.04 -20.38
N PRO A 78 -4.09 11.91 -21.21
CA PRO A 78 -4.24 11.44 -22.59
C PRO A 78 -4.79 10.02 -22.63
N LYS A 79 -5.76 9.79 -23.49
CA LYS A 79 -6.29 8.45 -23.80
C LYS A 79 -5.22 7.60 -24.52
N GLU A 80 -5.29 6.28 -24.37
CA GLU A 80 -4.38 5.32 -25.02
C GLU A 80 -2.89 5.63 -24.85
N SER A 81 -2.52 6.10 -23.67
CA SER A 81 -1.18 6.56 -23.32
C SER A 81 -0.30 5.48 -22.64
N GLY A 82 -0.63 4.20 -22.81
CA GLY A 82 0.14 3.10 -22.21
C GLY A 82 0.22 3.23 -20.69
N ARG A 83 1.44 3.18 -20.14
CA ARG A 83 1.66 3.28 -18.68
C ARG A 83 1.78 4.71 -18.14
N LEU A 84 1.46 5.74 -18.93
CA LEU A 84 1.65 7.14 -18.54
C LEU A 84 0.97 7.48 -17.21
N GLU A 85 -0.30 7.10 -17.01
CA GLU A 85 -1.01 7.34 -15.75
C GLU A 85 -0.26 6.73 -14.56
N SER A 86 0.15 5.47 -14.67
CA SER A 86 0.87 4.78 -13.60
C SER A 86 2.23 5.41 -13.31
N VAL A 87 2.94 5.87 -14.34
CA VAL A 87 4.22 6.59 -14.19
C VAL A 87 4.00 7.93 -13.49
N LEU A 88 3.01 8.72 -13.91
CA LEU A 88 2.69 10.00 -13.29
C LEU A 88 2.27 9.84 -11.82
N LEU A 89 1.40 8.86 -11.53
CA LEU A 89 0.95 8.58 -10.16
C LEU A 89 2.08 8.15 -9.24
N THR A 90 2.93 7.21 -9.68
CA THR A 90 4.05 6.74 -8.85
C THR A 90 5.11 7.82 -8.66
N ALA A 91 5.36 8.67 -9.64
CA ALA A 91 6.25 9.81 -9.49
C ALA A 91 5.65 10.89 -8.58
N ALA A 92 4.37 11.23 -8.74
CA ALA A 92 3.68 12.17 -7.86
C ALA A 92 3.64 11.68 -6.41
N ALA A 93 3.36 10.39 -6.18
CA ALA A 93 3.43 9.80 -4.83
C ALA A 93 4.80 9.97 -4.20
N GLN A 94 5.88 9.75 -4.95
CA GLN A 94 7.24 9.99 -4.47
C GLN A 94 7.48 11.46 -4.11
N LEU A 95 6.99 12.39 -4.93
CA LEU A 95 7.21 13.83 -4.75
C LEU A 95 6.43 14.40 -3.57
N VAL A 96 5.13 14.09 -3.44
CA VAL A 96 4.23 14.77 -2.49
C VAL A 96 3.90 13.97 -1.24
N ILE A 97 3.96 12.63 -1.30
CA ILE A 97 3.69 11.76 -0.14
C ILE A 97 4.98 11.30 0.52
N LEU A 98 5.88 10.66 -0.26
CA LEU A 98 7.11 10.07 0.26
C LEU A 98 8.28 11.07 0.35
N LYS A 99 8.11 12.29 -0.15
CA LYS A 99 9.09 13.39 -0.12
C LYS A 99 10.46 12.98 -0.66
N THR A 100 10.47 12.17 -1.71
CA THR A 100 11.70 11.76 -2.43
C THR A 100 12.29 12.98 -3.15
N PRO A 101 13.64 13.09 -3.24
CA PRO A 101 14.28 14.19 -3.99
C PRO A 101 13.74 14.30 -5.42
N PRO A 102 13.30 15.51 -5.85
CA PRO A 102 12.57 15.66 -7.11
C PRO A 102 13.35 15.23 -8.35
N HIS A 103 14.65 15.49 -8.39
CA HIS A 103 15.50 15.16 -9.53
C HIS A 103 15.43 13.67 -9.89
N ALA A 104 15.57 12.78 -8.90
CA ALA A 104 15.54 11.34 -9.12
C ALA A 104 14.16 10.84 -9.59
N ALA A 105 13.09 11.29 -8.92
CA ALA A 105 11.73 10.89 -9.26
C ALA A 105 11.34 11.35 -10.67
N ILE A 106 11.63 12.60 -11.03
CA ILE A 106 11.28 13.18 -12.34
C ILE A 106 12.10 12.56 -13.47
N SER A 107 13.43 12.48 -13.30
CA SER A 107 14.32 11.94 -14.34
C SER A 107 13.92 10.51 -14.72
N ILE A 108 13.70 9.65 -13.72
CA ILE A 108 13.32 8.25 -13.95
C ILE A 108 11.91 8.16 -14.58
N ALA A 109 10.95 8.96 -14.14
CA ALA A 109 9.62 8.97 -14.71
C ALA A 109 9.62 9.37 -16.21
N VAL A 110 10.45 10.34 -16.59
CA VAL A 110 10.65 10.71 -18.01
C VAL A 110 11.24 9.56 -18.80
N ASP A 111 12.25 8.87 -18.25
CA ASP A 111 12.86 7.72 -18.92
C ASP A 111 11.89 6.52 -19.00
N GLN A 112 11.05 6.29 -17.99
CA GLN A 112 9.97 5.31 -18.03
C GLN A 112 8.97 5.61 -19.15
N THR A 113 8.57 6.88 -19.26
CA THR A 113 7.67 7.34 -20.33
C THR A 113 8.27 7.13 -21.71
N ARG A 114 9.57 7.44 -21.91
CA ARG A 114 10.28 7.21 -23.17
C ARG A 114 10.39 5.74 -23.55
N SER A 115 10.52 4.88 -22.55
CA SER A 115 10.68 3.43 -22.75
C SER A 115 9.36 2.73 -23.13
N ASP A 116 8.21 3.35 -22.88
CA ASP A 116 6.90 2.79 -23.22
C ASP A 116 6.49 3.23 -24.64
N HIS A 117 6.21 2.27 -25.50
CA HIS A 117 5.87 2.54 -26.91
C HIS A 117 4.68 3.50 -27.08
N ARG A 118 3.65 3.38 -26.24
CA ARG A 118 2.44 4.23 -26.30
C ARG A 118 2.61 5.55 -25.57
N ALA A 119 3.44 5.57 -24.51
CA ALA A 119 3.65 6.78 -23.71
C ALA A 119 4.77 7.68 -24.24
N ARG A 120 5.73 7.21 -25.02
CA ARG A 120 6.98 7.90 -25.39
C ARG A 120 6.79 9.33 -25.92
N ARG A 121 5.68 9.61 -26.61
CA ARG A 121 5.35 10.94 -27.15
C ARG A 121 5.03 11.97 -26.05
N PHE A 122 4.81 11.52 -24.81
CA PHE A 122 4.44 12.35 -23.66
C PHE A 122 5.61 12.62 -22.71
N ASP A 123 6.86 12.35 -23.10
CA ASP A 123 8.03 12.53 -22.23
C ASP A 123 8.23 14.00 -21.79
N LYS A 124 8.02 14.95 -22.69
CA LYS A 124 8.06 16.38 -22.38
C LYS A 124 6.92 16.80 -21.46
N LEU A 125 5.72 16.26 -21.68
CA LEU A 125 4.55 16.47 -20.82
C LEU A 125 4.83 15.94 -19.41
N THR A 126 5.35 14.71 -19.31
CA THR A 126 5.73 14.09 -18.03
C THR A 126 6.69 14.98 -17.24
N ASN A 127 7.73 15.49 -17.89
CA ASN A 127 8.69 16.40 -17.24
C ASN A 127 8.04 17.70 -16.78
N ALA A 128 7.23 18.34 -17.63
CA ALA A 128 6.58 19.61 -17.33
C ALA A 128 5.58 19.47 -16.17
N VAL A 129 4.74 18.44 -16.21
CA VAL A 129 3.73 18.16 -15.15
C VAL A 129 4.42 17.85 -13.83
N LEU A 130 5.41 16.94 -13.82
CA LEU A 130 6.04 16.51 -12.56
C LEU A 130 6.89 17.62 -11.92
N ARG A 131 7.48 18.54 -12.69
CA ARG A 131 8.12 19.72 -12.13
C ARG A 131 7.12 20.62 -11.40
N ARG A 132 5.95 20.85 -11.98
CA ARG A 132 4.87 21.63 -11.34
C ARG A 132 4.29 20.90 -10.12
N VAL A 133 4.15 19.57 -10.19
CA VAL A 133 3.74 18.73 -9.05
C VAL A 133 4.76 18.86 -7.91
N ALA A 134 6.05 18.83 -8.20
CA ALA A 134 7.10 19.00 -7.17
C ALA A 134 7.04 20.38 -6.49
N GLU A 135 6.76 21.44 -7.25
CA GLU A 135 6.70 22.82 -6.77
C GLU A 135 5.40 23.13 -6.02
N LYS A 136 4.25 22.81 -6.63
CA LYS A 136 2.91 23.25 -6.17
C LYS A 136 2.08 22.14 -5.56
N GLY A 137 2.44 20.90 -5.83
CA GLY A 137 1.68 19.71 -5.40
C GLY A 137 1.45 19.61 -3.89
N PRO A 138 2.46 19.87 -3.03
CA PRO A 138 2.25 19.84 -1.59
C PRO A 138 1.18 20.81 -1.10
N GLY A 139 1.15 22.05 -1.64
CA GLY A 139 0.15 23.05 -1.28
C GLY A 139 -1.27 22.67 -1.77
N ILE A 140 -1.37 22.14 -3.01
CA ILE A 140 -2.65 21.66 -3.55
C ILE A 140 -3.16 20.46 -2.72
N LEU A 141 -2.28 19.51 -2.38
CA LEU A 141 -2.65 18.34 -1.59
C LEU A 141 -3.12 18.74 -0.19
N ALA A 142 -2.46 19.70 0.46
CA ALA A 142 -2.84 20.20 1.78
C ALA A 142 -4.22 20.87 1.78
N ALA A 143 -4.61 21.49 0.67
CA ALA A 143 -5.92 22.11 0.47
C ALA A 143 -6.99 21.12 -0.02
N THR A 144 -6.63 19.86 -0.30
CA THR A 144 -7.53 18.85 -0.87
C THR A 144 -8.17 18.02 0.24
N ASP A 145 -9.49 17.80 0.14
CA ASP A 145 -10.19 16.80 0.96
C ASP A 145 -9.83 15.40 0.48
N SER A 146 -8.69 14.90 0.93
CA SER A 146 -8.16 13.59 0.53
C SER A 146 -9.10 12.46 0.95
N ALA A 147 -9.76 12.57 2.11
CA ALA A 147 -10.68 11.56 2.59
C ALA A 147 -11.84 11.30 1.60
N ALA A 148 -12.43 12.37 1.07
CA ALA A 148 -13.51 12.23 0.09
C ALA A 148 -13.00 11.83 -1.31
N ARG A 149 -11.77 12.21 -1.69
CA ARG A 149 -11.23 11.94 -3.04
C ARG A 149 -10.60 10.57 -3.22
N ASP A 150 -9.95 10.06 -2.18
CA ASP A 150 -9.20 8.81 -2.26
C ASP A 150 -10.08 7.57 -2.02
N ILE A 151 -11.29 7.78 -1.48
CA ILE A 151 -12.30 6.73 -1.35
C ILE A 151 -13.26 6.79 -2.54
N PRO A 152 -13.66 5.65 -3.14
CA PRO A 152 -14.67 5.62 -4.19
C PRO A 152 -15.96 6.35 -3.75
N ALA A 153 -16.50 7.22 -4.60
CA ALA A 153 -17.65 8.08 -4.27
C ALA A 153 -18.86 7.26 -3.76
N TRP A 154 -19.15 6.10 -4.36
CA TRP A 154 -20.23 5.23 -3.93
C TRP A 154 -20.03 4.68 -2.51
N MET A 155 -18.79 4.37 -2.13
CA MET A 155 -18.44 3.87 -0.80
C MET A 155 -18.55 4.98 0.24
N PHE A 156 -18.01 6.15 -0.07
CA PHE A 156 -18.11 7.31 0.80
C PHE A 156 -19.58 7.72 1.03
N ALA A 157 -20.41 7.72 -0.02
CA ALA A 157 -21.83 7.99 0.09
C ALA A 157 -22.56 6.97 0.98
N ARG A 158 -22.23 5.68 0.82
CA ARG A 158 -22.79 4.61 1.66
C ARG A 158 -22.40 4.74 3.13
N TRP A 159 -21.15 5.07 3.42
CA TRP A 159 -20.70 5.32 4.79
C TRP A 159 -21.37 6.56 5.38
N SER A 160 -21.50 7.63 4.58
CA SER A 160 -22.20 8.85 5.02
C SER A 160 -23.66 8.61 5.34
N ALA A 161 -24.35 7.78 4.57
CA ALA A 161 -25.73 7.40 4.84
C ALA A 161 -25.88 6.52 6.10
N ALA A 162 -24.91 5.63 6.36
CA ALA A 162 -24.99 4.71 7.48
C ALA A 162 -24.52 5.32 8.82
N TYR A 163 -23.48 6.17 8.79
CA TYR A 163 -22.78 6.63 9.99
C TYR A 163 -22.75 8.16 10.15
N GLY A 164 -23.32 8.89 9.19
CA GLY A 164 -23.20 10.35 9.09
C GLY A 164 -21.88 10.80 8.42
N PRO A 165 -21.87 12.04 7.88
CA PRO A 165 -20.76 12.54 7.07
C PRO A 165 -19.44 12.70 7.84
N GLU A 166 -19.50 13.08 9.10
CA GLU A 166 -18.30 13.23 9.94
C GLU A 166 -17.63 11.89 10.21
N THR A 167 -18.40 10.89 10.62
CA THR A 167 -17.89 9.53 10.86
C THR A 167 -17.37 8.90 9.57
N ALA A 168 -18.07 9.09 8.46
CA ALA A 168 -17.62 8.63 7.14
C ALA A 168 -16.25 9.22 6.76
N ARG A 169 -16.05 10.51 7.06
CA ARG A 169 -14.75 11.18 6.82
C ARG A 169 -13.66 10.63 7.73
N ALA A 170 -13.95 10.37 9.00
CA ALA A 170 -13.00 9.75 9.92
C ALA A 170 -12.62 8.32 9.48
N ILE A 171 -13.57 7.52 9.03
CA ILE A 171 -13.32 6.18 8.45
C ILE A 171 -12.43 6.30 7.21
N ALA A 172 -12.75 7.24 6.32
CA ALA A 172 -11.96 7.48 5.11
C ALA A 172 -10.51 7.87 5.45
N GLN A 173 -10.30 8.79 6.39
CA GLN A 173 -8.97 9.19 6.86
C GLN A 173 -8.20 8.02 7.47
N ALA A 174 -8.84 7.20 8.31
CA ALA A 174 -8.22 6.01 8.87
C ALA A 174 -7.79 5.01 7.78
N SER A 175 -8.59 4.87 6.71
CA SER A 175 -8.28 4.00 5.57
C SER A 175 -7.10 4.49 4.72
N LEU A 176 -6.72 5.76 4.81
CA LEU A 176 -5.54 6.32 4.12
C LEU A 176 -4.23 6.10 4.89
N THR A 177 -4.30 5.62 6.13
CA THR A 177 -3.11 5.28 6.91
C THR A 177 -2.66 3.85 6.64
N GLU A 178 -1.38 3.58 6.83
CA GLU A 178 -0.89 2.20 6.78
C GLU A 178 -1.37 1.44 8.01
N ALA A 179 -1.99 0.28 7.80
CA ALA A 179 -2.49 -0.55 8.89
C ALA A 179 -1.32 -1.08 9.72
N ALA A 180 -1.46 -1.04 11.05
CA ALA A 180 -0.57 -1.73 11.95
C ALA A 180 -0.69 -3.26 11.75
N LEU A 181 0.33 -4.00 12.13
CA LEU A 181 0.34 -5.45 12.08
C LEU A 181 -0.07 -5.99 13.45
N ASP A 182 -1.19 -6.69 13.53
CA ASP A 182 -1.62 -7.36 14.74
C ASP A 182 -1.25 -8.85 14.68
N LEU A 183 -0.74 -9.35 15.81
CA LEU A 183 -0.27 -10.72 15.97
C LEU A 183 -1.00 -11.38 17.14
N SER A 184 -1.44 -12.61 16.91
CA SER A 184 -1.88 -13.51 17.98
C SER A 184 -0.74 -14.44 18.36
N VAL A 185 -0.50 -14.64 19.66
CA VAL A 185 0.58 -15.46 20.18
C VAL A 185 0.03 -16.70 20.88
N LYS A 186 0.80 -17.77 20.88
CA LYS A 186 0.42 -19.01 21.57
C LYS A 186 0.47 -18.84 23.09
N GLN A 187 1.55 -18.23 23.59
CA GLN A 187 1.83 -18.08 25.02
C GLN A 187 2.69 -16.83 25.24
N ASP A 188 2.75 -16.34 26.48
CA ASP A 188 3.63 -15.26 26.91
C ASP A 188 3.53 -13.96 26.10
N ALA A 189 2.31 -13.47 25.92
CA ALA A 189 2.05 -12.26 25.14
C ALA A 189 2.89 -11.05 25.59
N GLU A 190 3.12 -10.89 26.88
CA GLU A 190 3.97 -9.80 27.41
C GLU A 190 5.42 -9.93 26.99
N ALA A 191 6.01 -11.14 27.09
CA ALA A 191 7.38 -11.40 26.67
C ALA A 191 7.55 -11.18 25.16
N TRP A 192 6.56 -11.62 24.36
CA TRP A 192 6.58 -11.40 22.91
C TRP A 192 6.36 -9.94 22.53
N ALA A 193 5.53 -9.20 23.25
CA ALA A 193 5.38 -7.75 23.03
C ALA A 193 6.73 -7.03 23.18
N GLY A 194 7.51 -7.39 24.18
CA GLY A 194 8.86 -6.86 24.38
C GLY A 194 9.81 -7.23 23.24
N ARG A 195 9.86 -8.52 22.83
CA ARG A 195 10.73 -9.00 21.75
C ARG A 195 10.41 -8.38 20.38
N LEU A 196 9.11 -8.19 20.09
CA LEU A 196 8.60 -7.62 18.85
C LEU A 196 8.58 -6.09 18.87
N ARG A 197 8.90 -5.47 20.02
CA ARG A 197 8.75 -4.02 20.26
C ARG A 197 7.33 -3.54 19.91
N GLY A 198 6.35 -4.39 20.22
CA GLY A 198 4.94 -4.15 19.97
C GLY A 198 4.19 -3.71 21.22
N GLN A 199 2.98 -3.21 21.01
CA GLN A 199 2.04 -2.86 22.06
C GLN A 199 1.12 -4.05 22.35
N LEU A 200 1.05 -4.49 23.60
CA LEU A 200 0.04 -5.45 24.02
C LEU A 200 -1.33 -4.76 24.08
N LEU A 201 -2.28 -5.28 23.34
CA LEU A 201 -3.66 -4.78 23.30
C LEU A 201 -4.50 -5.42 24.41
N PRO A 202 -5.60 -4.79 24.84
CA PRO A 202 -6.54 -5.37 25.82
C PRO A 202 -7.09 -6.75 25.40
N THR A 203 -7.11 -7.02 24.10
CA THR A 203 -7.48 -8.32 23.53
C THR A 203 -6.41 -9.39 23.72
N GLY A 204 -5.21 -9.07 24.22
CA GLY A 204 -4.06 -9.96 24.29
C GLY A 204 -3.34 -10.16 22.94
N SER A 205 -3.77 -9.49 21.87
CA SER A 205 -3.02 -9.42 20.63
C SER A 205 -1.87 -8.41 20.76
N ILE A 206 -0.81 -8.58 19.98
CA ILE A 206 0.32 -7.66 19.97
C ILE A 206 0.24 -6.83 18.70
N ARG A 207 0.21 -5.51 18.80
CA ARG A 207 0.25 -4.57 17.70
C ARG A 207 1.68 -4.11 17.45
N VAL A 208 2.17 -4.38 16.25
CA VAL A 208 3.51 -4.00 15.80
C VAL A 208 3.38 -2.86 14.80
N ALA A 209 4.32 -1.91 14.85
CA ALA A 209 4.37 -0.81 13.89
C ALA A 209 4.49 -1.36 12.44
N PRO A 210 3.84 -0.70 11.46
CA PRO A 210 3.93 -1.13 10.07
C PRO A 210 5.38 -1.03 9.57
N GLY A 211 5.77 -1.96 8.71
CA GLY A 211 7.07 -1.97 8.03
C GLY A 211 7.80 -3.29 8.16
N GLY A 212 8.69 -3.53 7.19
CA GLY A 212 9.45 -4.78 7.11
C GLY A 212 8.63 -5.97 6.56
N ARG A 213 9.28 -7.12 6.57
CA ARG A 213 8.63 -8.38 6.20
C ARG A 213 8.25 -9.14 7.47
N VAL A 214 7.08 -9.72 7.45
CA VAL A 214 6.56 -10.52 8.58
C VAL A 214 7.49 -11.69 8.89
N GLU A 215 8.07 -12.30 7.84
CA GLU A 215 8.98 -13.45 7.96
C GLU A 215 10.33 -13.10 8.62
N ASP A 216 10.68 -11.82 8.69
CA ASP A 216 11.91 -11.35 9.34
C ASP A 216 11.70 -11.04 10.84
N LEU A 217 10.46 -11.07 11.32
CA LEU A 217 10.16 -10.80 12.73
C LEU A 217 10.58 -11.99 13.62
N PRO A 218 11.12 -11.72 14.82
CA PRO A 218 11.47 -12.78 15.77
C PRO A 218 10.28 -13.69 16.06
N GLY A 219 10.49 -15.00 16.04
CA GLY A 219 9.44 -15.99 16.34
C GLY A 219 8.60 -16.46 15.15
N TYR A 220 8.80 -15.88 13.96
CA TYR A 220 8.07 -16.32 12.75
C TYR A 220 8.42 -17.77 12.39
N SER A 221 9.69 -18.06 12.23
CA SER A 221 10.16 -19.41 11.86
C SER A 221 9.85 -20.48 12.92
N GLU A 222 9.70 -20.08 14.17
CA GLU A 222 9.35 -20.92 15.31
C GLU A 222 7.84 -21.16 15.40
N GLY A 223 7.04 -20.46 14.60
CA GLY A 223 5.60 -20.50 14.68
C GLY A 223 5.06 -20.09 16.06
N ALA A 224 5.75 -19.17 16.74
CA ALA A 224 5.38 -18.70 18.08
C ALA A 224 4.11 -17.83 18.09
N TRP A 225 3.79 -17.26 16.95
CA TRP A 225 2.66 -16.37 16.71
C TRP A 225 2.24 -16.44 15.24
N TRP A 226 1.09 -15.84 14.91
CA TRP A 226 0.59 -15.67 13.54
C TRP A 226 -0.05 -14.30 13.37
N VAL A 227 -0.13 -13.85 12.12
CA VAL A 227 -0.82 -12.60 11.77
C VAL A 227 -2.32 -12.79 11.91
N GLN A 228 -2.92 -11.96 12.76
CA GLN A 228 -4.37 -11.95 12.96
C GLN A 228 -4.78 -10.59 13.53
N ASP A 229 -5.69 -9.91 12.83
CA ASP A 229 -6.29 -8.68 13.32
C ASP A 229 -6.93 -8.89 14.71
N ALA A 230 -6.73 -7.93 15.61
CA ALA A 230 -7.19 -8.04 16.99
C ALA A 230 -8.71 -8.24 17.09
N ALA A 231 -9.50 -7.61 16.21
CA ALA A 231 -10.95 -7.81 16.17
C ALA A 231 -11.29 -9.21 15.62
N ALA A 232 -10.52 -9.74 14.67
CA ALA A 232 -10.69 -11.08 14.16
C ALA A 232 -10.38 -12.19 15.19
N ALA A 233 -9.61 -11.85 16.24
CA ALA A 233 -9.32 -12.76 17.34
C ALA A 233 -10.46 -12.86 18.38
N LEU A 234 -11.35 -11.85 18.44
CA LEU A 234 -12.43 -11.80 19.46
C LEU A 234 -13.41 -12.97 19.39
N PRO A 235 -13.91 -13.43 18.23
CA PRO A 235 -14.88 -14.52 18.18
C PRO A 235 -14.42 -15.78 18.91
N VAL A 236 -13.15 -16.19 18.75
CA VAL A 236 -12.62 -17.36 19.45
C VAL A 236 -12.53 -17.11 20.97
N LYS A 237 -12.14 -15.91 21.39
CA LYS A 237 -12.08 -15.55 22.80
C LYS A 237 -13.44 -15.56 23.47
N LEU A 238 -14.50 -15.22 22.73
CA LEU A 238 -15.88 -15.25 23.23
C LEU A 238 -16.43 -16.67 23.42
N LEU A 239 -15.81 -17.68 22.78
CA LEU A 239 -16.19 -19.09 23.03
C LEU A 239 -15.75 -19.60 24.41
N GLY A 240 -14.78 -18.93 25.03
CA GLY A 240 -14.23 -19.37 26.31
C GLY A 240 -13.35 -20.60 26.21
N ASP A 241 -13.42 -21.50 27.19
CA ASP A 241 -12.68 -22.75 27.22
C ASP A 241 -13.29 -23.76 26.25
N VAL A 242 -12.52 -24.15 25.24
CA VAL A 242 -12.94 -25.11 24.19
C VAL A 242 -12.29 -26.49 24.35
N ARG A 243 -11.53 -26.73 25.42
CA ARG A 243 -10.84 -28.01 25.65
C ARG A 243 -11.86 -29.14 25.79
N GLY A 244 -11.63 -30.20 25.04
CA GLY A 244 -12.51 -31.35 25.00
C GLY A 244 -13.83 -31.19 24.22
N LEU A 245 -14.02 -30.04 23.55
CA LEU A 245 -15.16 -29.78 22.69
C LEU A 245 -14.82 -30.04 21.21
N GLU A 246 -15.82 -30.53 20.45
CA GLU A 246 -15.74 -30.53 18.99
C GLU A 246 -16.14 -29.17 18.46
N VAL A 247 -15.22 -28.48 17.77
CA VAL A 247 -15.41 -27.14 17.23
C VAL A 247 -15.22 -27.15 15.71
N ALA A 248 -16.22 -26.64 14.98
CA ALA A 248 -16.16 -26.48 13.52
C ALA A 248 -15.90 -25.02 13.15
N ASP A 249 -14.82 -24.77 12.41
CA ASP A 249 -14.55 -23.45 11.78
C ASP A 249 -15.05 -23.49 10.33
N LEU A 250 -16.25 -22.95 10.08
CA LEU A 250 -16.89 -22.93 8.77
C LEU A 250 -16.29 -21.89 7.82
N CYS A 251 -15.49 -20.94 8.33
CA CYS A 251 -14.81 -19.90 7.56
C CYS A 251 -13.30 -19.92 7.85
N ALA A 252 -12.70 -21.09 7.83
CA ALA A 252 -11.35 -21.36 8.31
C ALA A 252 -10.24 -20.55 7.60
N ALA A 253 -10.35 -20.35 6.28
CA ALA A 253 -9.31 -19.64 5.51
C ALA A 253 -9.22 -18.15 5.92
N PRO A 254 -8.01 -17.60 6.08
CA PRO A 254 -6.67 -18.17 5.89
C PRO A 254 -6.11 -18.92 7.12
N GLY A 255 -6.89 -19.22 8.14
CA GLY A 255 -6.47 -20.07 9.26
C GLY A 255 -6.26 -19.36 10.61
N GLY A 256 -6.40 -18.05 10.70
CA GLY A 256 -6.10 -17.31 11.92
C GLY A 256 -6.96 -17.74 13.13
N LYS A 257 -8.26 -17.94 12.96
CA LYS A 257 -9.16 -18.44 14.01
C LYS A 257 -8.91 -19.92 14.31
N THR A 258 -8.67 -20.72 13.28
CA THR A 258 -8.33 -22.14 13.42
C THR A 258 -7.02 -22.30 14.21
N ALA A 259 -5.99 -21.51 13.91
CA ALA A 259 -4.73 -21.51 14.66
C ALA A 259 -4.94 -21.11 16.13
N GLN A 260 -5.82 -20.15 16.37
CA GLN A 260 -6.18 -19.70 17.72
C GLN A 260 -6.92 -20.80 18.51
N LEU A 261 -7.89 -21.50 17.88
CA LEU A 261 -8.58 -22.63 18.48
C LEU A 261 -7.59 -23.76 18.83
N ALA A 262 -6.70 -24.11 17.90
CA ALA A 262 -5.68 -25.13 18.11
C ALA A 262 -4.66 -24.77 19.20
N ALA A 263 -4.45 -23.47 19.47
CA ALA A 263 -3.58 -23.03 20.56
C ALA A 263 -4.25 -23.05 21.93
N LEU A 264 -5.59 -23.16 21.98
CA LEU A 264 -6.38 -23.24 23.22
C LEU A 264 -6.66 -24.68 23.65
N GLY A 265 -6.67 -25.62 22.71
CA GLY A 265 -6.92 -27.06 22.95
C GLY A 265 -5.64 -27.83 23.14
#